data_038c8649c645b6b22790ba7dd288ee54
#
_entry.id   038c8649c645b6b22790ba7dd288ee54
#
_cell.length_a   1.000
_cell.length_b   1.000
_cell.length_c   1.000
_cell.angle_alpha   90.00
_cell.angle_beta   90.00
_cell.angle_gamma   90.00
#
_symmetry.space_group_name_H-M   'P 1'
#
loop_
_entity.id
_entity.type
_entity.pdbx_description
1 polymer ?
#
loop_
_entity_poly.entity_id
_entity_poly.type
_entity_poly.pdbx_seq_one_letter_code
_entity_poly.pdbx_strand_id
1 'polypeptide(L)'
;LTTEIDRVSETTKFNETYLLKGDGAEKAHNVNAHDAGLAGVTLTDKGDTVDVTLKELNAGDKISIAGKNYTIGASAAEGEAMFKKGLGHDTPAAGDKATLNGVEYKYYDAIAATGGNKGTADGWYSVDPATLDNANSAVTAEKTTANFYAEGATTKVGNQSFTVMKGADDGIDDNDSSIITAGKAYQLQTAEIVKASNIGTDTAAAADKNTGALADATNKFTLTKGKVNYNDALSFNLHVGADADMTNKIAVNIDSMNSAGLGVKGIKADTEQDATYAIDAIADAISTVSSQRSALGAVQNRLEHTINNLDNVVENTTSAE
;
A
#
# COMPACT_ATOMS: atom_id res chain seq x y z
N LEU A 1 -2.76 4.62 26.95
CA LEU A 1 -1.46 3.95 26.75
C LEU A 1 -0.34 4.95 26.46
N THR A 2 -0.49 5.83 25.45
CA THR A 2 0.51 6.85 25.10
C THR A 2 0.82 7.79 26.27
N THR A 3 -0.20 8.24 27.02
CA THR A 3 -0.03 9.05 28.25
C THR A 3 0.86 8.37 29.29
N GLU A 4 0.80 7.04 29.39
CA GLU A 4 1.65 6.29 30.33
C GLU A 4 3.10 6.19 29.82
N ILE A 5 3.29 6.04 28.50
CA ILE A 5 4.61 6.11 27.87
C ILE A 5 5.24 7.47 28.15
N ASP A 6 4.51 8.56 27.93
CA ASP A 6 4.98 9.92 28.18
C ASP A 6 5.30 10.13 29.67
N ARG A 7 4.42 9.65 30.56
CA ARG A 7 4.69 9.71 32.03
C ARG A 7 5.98 8.99 32.40
N VAL A 8 6.23 7.78 31.87
CA VAL A 8 7.46 7.03 32.13
C VAL A 8 8.68 7.80 31.64
N SER A 9 8.62 8.35 30.41
CA SER A 9 9.73 9.11 29.83
C SER A 9 10.03 10.38 30.63
N GLU A 10 9.02 11.04 31.18
CA GLU A 10 9.15 12.27 31.96
C GLU A 10 9.52 12.06 33.44
N THR A 11 9.36 10.85 33.97
CA THR A 11 9.65 10.55 35.37
C THR A 11 10.92 9.73 35.58
N THR A 12 11.40 9.04 34.53
CA THR A 12 12.63 8.23 34.64
C THR A 12 13.86 9.12 34.63
N LYS A 13 14.49 9.29 35.79
CA LYS A 13 15.69 10.10 35.95
C LYS A 13 16.74 9.43 36.83
N PHE A 14 17.98 9.79 36.60
CA PHE A 14 19.11 9.45 37.45
C PHE A 14 19.97 10.70 37.68
N ASN A 15 20.28 10.99 38.92
CA ASN A 15 21.08 12.15 39.31
C ASN A 15 20.65 13.45 38.63
N GLU A 16 19.35 13.80 38.73
CA GLU A 16 18.69 14.98 38.14
C GLU A 16 18.57 14.95 36.59
N THR A 17 19.19 13.99 35.91
CA THR A 17 19.12 13.86 34.46
C THR A 17 17.97 12.92 34.03
N TYR A 18 17.08 13.40 33.17
CA TYR A 18 16.02 12.57 32.55
C TYR A 18 16.63 11.67 31.51
N LEU A 19 16.46 10.36 31.65
CA LEU A 19 17.10 9.38 30.76
C LEU A 19 16.35 9.09 29.48
N LEU A 20 15.03 9.21 29.47
CA LEU A 20 14.15 8.78 28.38
C LEU A 20 13.47 9.94 27.64
N LYS A 21 13.67 11.16 28.08
CA LYS A 21 13.06 12.36 27.51
C LYS A 21 13.85 12.92 26.33
N GLY A 22 15.10 12.47 26.15
CA GLY A 22 16.06 13.09 25.25
C GLY A 22 16.70 14.33 25.84
N ASP A 23 17.52 15.05 25.09
CA ASP A 23 18.27 16.23 25.50
C ASP A 23 18.07 17.40 24.52
N GLY A 24 18.31 18.62 25.04
CA GLY A 24 18.20 19.84 24.26
C GLY A 24 16.76 20.32 24.02
N ALA A 25 16.59 21.13 22.99
CA ALA A 25 15.28 21.64 22.56
C ALA A 25 14.61 20.67 21.61
N GLU A 26 13.27 20.70 21.57
CA GLU A 26 12.50 19.94 20.59
C GLU A 26 12.88 20.34 19.17
N LYS A 27 13.04 19.35 18.31
CA LYS A 27 13.29 19.49 16.88
C LYS A 27 12.31 18.65 16.09
N ALA A 28 12.09 19.05 14.84
CA ALA A 28 11.25 18.31 13.93
C ALA A 28 12.01 17.09 13.35
N HIS A 29 11.48 15.91 13.58
CA HIS A 29 11.99 14.64 13.06
C HIS A 29 11.00 14.04 12.08
N ASN A 30 11.50 13.31 11.07
CA ASN A 30 10.66 12.61 10.12
C ASN A 30 9.98 11.41 10.77
N VAL A 31 8.70 11.21 10.46
CA VAL A 31 7.96 9.99 10.81
C VAL A 31 8.07 9.00 9.65
N ASN A 32 8.20 7.72 9.94
CA ASN A 32 8.26 6.68 8.92
C ASN A 32 6.96 6.63 8.11
N ALA A 33 7.11 6.37 6.81
CA ALA A 33 5.97 6.10 5.95
C ALA A 33 5.52 4.64 6.10
N HIS A 34 4.22 4.41 6.07
CA HIS A 34 3.60 3.10 6.21
C HIS A 34 2.75 2.77 4.97
N ASP A 35 2.67 1.49 4.62
CA ASP A 35 1.97 1.01 3.41
C ASP A 35 0.45 0.84 3.60
N ALA A 36 -0.05 1.15 4.79
CA ALA A 36 -1.48 1.02 5.16
C ALA A 36 -2.03 -0.42 5.04
N GLY A 37 -1.18 -1.44 5.10
CA GLY A 37 -1.57 -2.83 4.90
C GLY A 37 -1.99 -3.17 3.47
N LEU A 38 -1.61 -2.34 2.49
CA LEU A 38 -1.95 -2.53 1.08
C LEU A 38 -1.01 -3.54 0.42
N ALA A 39 -1.58 -4.51 -0.28
CA ALA A 39 -0.78 -5.54 -0.95
C ALA A 39 -0.01 -5.00 -2.17
N GLY A 40 1.28 -5.34 -2.26
CA GLY A 40 2.12 -5.01 -3.41
C GLY A 40 2.61 -3.55 -3.45
N VAL A 41 2.59 -2.86 -2.31
CA VAL A 41 3.21 -1.55 -2.15
C VAL A 41 4.70 -1.71 -1.86
N THR A 42 5.52 -0.87 -2.49
CA THR A 42 6.96 -0.76 -2.21
C THR A 42 7.26 0.66 -1.78
N LEU A 43 7.90 0.81 -0.63
CA LEU A 43 8.36 2.07 -0.07
C LEU A 43 9.89 2.14 -0.15
N THR A 44 10.44 3.17 -0.81
CA THR A 44 11.89 3.41 -0.90
C THR A 44 12.23 4.72 -0.23
N ASP A 45 12.88 4.65 0.91
CA ASP A 45 13.26 5.83 1.72
C ASP A 45 14.34 6.67 1.03
N LYS A 46 14.13 7.99 0.99
CA LYS A 46 15.05 9.00 0.46
C LYS A 46 15.39 10.11 1.47
N GLY A 47 15.19 9.83 2.75
CA GLY A 47 15.40 10.80 3.82
C GLY A 47 14.11 11.58 4.13
N ASP A 48 13.92 12.79 3.64
CA ASP A 48 12.70 13.59 3.85
C ASP A 48 11.50 13.11 3.01
N THR A 49 11.75 12.28 2.01
CA THR A 49 10.73 11.75 1.11
C THR A 49 10.81 10.23 0.99
N VAL A 50 9.75 9.63 0.48
CA VAL A 50 9.66 8.19 0.17
C VAL A 50 9.12 8.04 -1.25
N ASP A 51 9.82 7.29 -2.10
CA ASP A 51 9.29 6.87 -3.38
C ASP A 51 8.35 5.69 -3.14
N VAL A 52 7.09 5.86 -3.52
CA VAL A 52 6.03 4.85 -3.39
C VAL A 52 5.74 4.26 -4.75
N THR A 53 5.75 2.93 -4.82
CA THR A 53 5.32 2.19 -6.02
C THR A 53 4.18 1.26 -5.61
N LEU A 54 3.00 1.48 -6.19
CA LEU A 54 1.83 0.63 -6.06
C LEU A 54 1.88 -0.49 -7.11
N LYS A 55 1.17 -1.59 -6.84
CA LYS A 55 0.97 -2.63 -7.84
C LYS A 55 0.29 -2.03 -9.07
N GLU A 56 0.80 -2.34 -10.27
CA GLU A 56 0.12 -2.00 -11.51
C GLU A 56 -1.23 -2.75 -11.61
N LEU A 57 -2.29 -2.01 -11.93
CA LEU A 57 -3.65 -2.53 -11.99
C LEU A 57 -4.17 -2.52 -13.42
N ASN A 58 -4.70 -3.66 -13.84
CA ASN A 58 -5.31 -3.87 -15.15
C ASN A 58 -6.79 -4.16 -15.00
N ALA A 59 -7.57 -3.91 -16.03
CA ALA A 59 -8.98 -4.24 -16.07
C ALA A 59 -9.22 -5.74 -15.75
N GLY A 60 -10.18 -6.00 -14.86
CA GLY A 60 -10.47 -7.33 -14.32
C GLY A 60 -9.71 -7.67 -13.02
N ASP A 61 -8.68 -6.92 -12.65
CA ASP A 61 -7.98 -7.13 -11.37
C ASP A 61 -8.90 -6.84 -10.18
N LYS A 62 -8.68 -7.57 -9.10
CA LYS A 62 -9.38 -7.35 -7.82
C LYS A 62 -8.39 -6.83 -6.79
N ILE A 63 -8.83 -5.83 -6.02
CA ILE A 63 -8.04 -5.21 -4.98
C ILE A 63 -8.90 -4.89 -3.77
N SER A 64 -8.31 -5.01 -2.57
CA SER A 64 -8.92 -4.55 -1.33
C SER A 64 -8.25 -3.25 -0.88
N ILE A 65 -9.04 -2.23 -0.59
CA ILE A 65 -8.57 -0.93 -0.10
C ILE A 65 -9.45 -0.56 1.08
N ALA A 66 -8.85 -0.30 2.23
CA ALA A 66 -9.56 0.07 3.46
C ALA A 66 -10.69 -0.91 3.82
N GLY A 67 -10.46 -2.22 3.70
CA GLY A 67 -11.45 -3.27 4.00
C GLY A 67 -12.54 -3.43 2.95
N LYS A 68 -12.56 -2.63 1.88
CA LYS A 68 -13.53 -2.72 0.80
C LYS A 68 -12.91 -3.35 -0.45
N ASN A 69 -13.60 -4.31 -1.05
CA ASN A 69 -13.14 -4.99 -2.25
C ASN A 69 -13.62 -4.24 -3.50
N TYR A 70 -12.70 -4.05 -4.44
CA TYR A 70 -12.96 -3.41 -5.71
C TYR A 70 -12.50 -4.30 -6.88
N THR A 71 -13.18 -4.16 -8.00
CA THR A 71 -12.76 -4.73 -9.29
C THR A 71 -12.38 -3.58 -10.21
N ILE A 72 -11.25 -3.72 -10.91
CA ILE A 72 -10.83 -2.71 -11.88
C ILE A 72 -11.65 -2.89 -13.15
N GLY A 73 -12.45 -1.89 -13.50
CA GLY A 73 -13.25 -1.85 -14.71
C GLY A 73 -12.40 -1.47 -15.92
N ALA A 74 -12.89 -1.82 -17.09
CA ALA A 74 -12.30 -1.49 -18.38
C ALA A 74 -12.98 -0.28 -19.02
N SER A 75 -12.23 0.52 -19.77
CA SER A 75 -12.81 1.37 -20.82
C SER A 75 -13.29 0.51 -22.00
N ALA A 76 -14.10 1.07 -22.90
CA ALA A 76 -14.54 0.34 -24.10
C ALA A 76 -13.36 -0.12 -24.96
N ALA A 77 -12.30 0.69 -25.09
CA ALA A 77 -11.09 0.35 -25.84
C ALA A 77 -10.28 -0.79 -25.19
N GLU A 78 -10.14 -0.77 -23.86
CA GLU A 78 -9.50 -1.87 -23.11
C GLU A 78 -10.35 -3.14 -23.20
N GLY A 79 -11.67 -3.02 -23.12
CA GLY A 79 -12.61 -4.13 -23.29
C GLY A 79 -12.50 -4.78 -24.66
N GLU A 80 -12.38 -3.98 -25.73
CA GLU A 80 -12.14 -4.49 -27.08
C GLU A 80 -10.81 -5.25 -27.17
N ALA A 81 -9.73 -4.68 -26.64
CA ALA A 81 -8.42 -5.32 -26.64
C ALA A 81 -8.42 -6.65 -25.85
N MET A 82 -9.09 -6.68 -24.69
CA MET A 82 -9.25 -7.90 -23.90
C MET A 82 -10.12 -8.94 -24.58
N PHE A 83 -11.18 -8.51 -25.29
CA PHE A 83 -12.04 -9.39 -26.07
C PHE A 83 -11.25 -10.09 -27.17
N LYS A 84 -10.52 -9.35 -27.99
CA LYS A 84 -9.65 -9.89 -29.05
C LYS A 84 -8.60 -10.85 -28.49
N LYS A 85 -7.96 -10.46 -27.37
CA LYS A 85 -6.99 -11.32 -26.69
C LYS A 85 -7.62 -12.63 -26.20
N GLY A 86 -8.84 -12.59 -25.71
CA GLY A 86 -9.58 -13.78 -25.26
C GLY A 86 -9.98 -14.70 -26.38
N LEU A 87 -10.32 -14.17 -27.58
CA LEU A 87 -10.54 -14.95 -28.79
C LEU A 87 -9.26 -15.55 -29.36
N GLY A 88 -8.12 -14.85 -29.20
CA GLY A 88 -6.84 -15.21 -29.83
C GLY A 88 -6.67 -14.68 -31.26
N HIS A 89 -7.61 -13.88 -31.75
CA HIS A 89 -7.58 -13.23 -33.07
C HIS A 89 -8.44 -11.95 -33.09
N ASP A 90 -8.22 -11.10 -34.10
CA ASP A 90 -8.82 -9.76 -34.16
C ASP A 90 -10.31 -9.75 -34.56
N THR A 91 -10.73 -10.70 -35.37
CA THR A 91 -12.10 -10.80 -35.87
C THR A 91 -12.72 -12.12 -35.49
N PRO A 92 -13.96 -12.15 -34.97
CA PRO A 92 -14.64 -13.40 -34.62
C PRO A 92 -14.74 -14.36 -35.80
N ALA A 93 -14.64 -15.66 -35.53
CA ALA A 93 -14.78 -16.76 -36.49
C ALA A 93 -15.87 -17.73 -36.03
N ALA A 94 -16.44 -18.46 -36.98
CA ALA A 94 -17.47 -19.46 -36.68
C ALA A 94 -17.01 -20.46 -35.62
N GLY A 95 -17.79 -20.57 -34.57
CA GLY A 95 -17.50 -21.45 -33.45
C GLY A 95 -16.93 -20.75 -32.19
N ASP A 96 -16.48 -19.52 -32.30
CA ASP A 96 -16.06 -18.73 -31.14
C ASP A 96 -17.18 -18.61 -30.11
N LYS A 97 -16.78 -18.57 -28.84
CA LYS A 97 -17.71 -18.45 -27.71
C LYS A 97 -17.32 -17.29 -26.80
N ALA A 98 -18.32 -16.54 -26.36
CA ALA A 98 -18.20 -15.51 -25.36
C ALA A 98 -19.46 -15.42 -24.51
N THR A 99 -19.31 -15.02 -23.27
CA THR A 99 -20.45 -14.75 -22.37
C THR A 99 -20.61 -13.25 -22.22
N LEU A 100 -21.83 -12.75 -22.39
CA LEU A 100 -22.21 -11.36 -22.17
C LEU A 100 -23.31 -11.31 -21.11
N ASN A 101 -23.07 -10.61 -20.01
CA ASN A 101 -24.01 -10.46 -18.89
C ASN A 101 -24.59 -11.80 -18.40
N GLY A 102 -23.75 -12.84 -18.34
CA GLY A 102 -24.13 -14.19 -17.90
C GLY A 102 -24.74 -15.09 -18.98
N VAL A 103 -25.01 -14.59 -20.17
CA VAL A 103 -25.54 -15.37 -21.30
C VAL A 103 -24.41 -15.79 -22.25
N GLU A 104 -24.29 -17.08 -22.55
CA GLU A 104 -23.31 -17.59 -23.51
C GLU A 104 -23.79 -17.36 -24.92
N TYR A 105 -22.94 -16.83 -25.79
CA TYR A 105 -23.12 -16.63 -27.20
C TYR A 105 -22.05 -17.39 -27.99
N LYS A 106 -22.43 -17.87 -29.18
CA LYS A 106 -21.53 -18.47 -30.14
C LYS A 106 -21.60 -17.68 -31.45
N TYR A 107 -20.44 -17.48 -32.08
CA TYR A 107 -20.38 -16.81 -33.38
C TYR A 107 -20.68 -17.80 -34.51
N TYR A 108 -21.51 -17.37 -35.44
CA TYR A 108 -21.87 -18.11 -36.65
C TYR A 108 -21.63 -17.25 -37.89
N ASP A 109 -21.18 -17.88 -38.99
CA ASP A 109 -21.08 -17.24 -40.28
C ASP A 109 -22.47 -17.06 -40.90
N ALA A 110 -22.57 -16.09 -41.80
CA ALA A 110 -23.81 -15.88 -42.56
C ALA A 110 -24.22 -17.13 -43.36
N ILE A 111 -25.50 -17.47 -43.33
CA ILE A 111 -26.08 -18.51 -44.18
C ILE A 111 -26.86 -17.83 -45.31
N ALA A 112 -26.48 -18.12 -46.56
CA ALA A 112 -27.12 -17.53 -47.70
C ALA A 112 -28.60 -17.96 -47.85
N ALA A 113 -29.43 -17.07 -48.36
CA ALA A 113 -30.82 -17.37 -48.68
C ALA A 113 -30.89 -18.40 -49.80
N THR A 114 -31.64 -19.49 -49.57
CA THR A 114 -31.88 -20.54 -50.58
C THR A 114 -33.29 -21.12 -50.49
N GLY A 115 -34.00 -21.30 -51.61
CA GLY A 115 -35.22 -22.12 -51.67
C GLY A 115 -36.37 -21.72 -50.73
N GLY A 116 -36.59 -20.46 -50.42
CA GLY A 116 -37.64 -20.01 -49.52
C GLY A 116 -37.12 -19.66 -48.10
N ASN A 117 -35.88 -20.02 -47.79
CA ASN A 117 -35.17 -19.61 -46.62
C ASN A 117 -34.51 -18.23 -46.87
N LYS A 118 -34.74 -17.25 -46.03
CA LYS A 118 -34.24 -15.88 -46.17
C LYS A 118 -32.79 -15.71 -45.69
N GLY A 119 -32.15 -16.78 -45.21
CA GLY A 119 -30.79 -16.76 -44.70
C GLY A 119 -30.66 -16.22 -43.29
N THR A 120 -29.45 -16.24 -42.78
CA THR A 120 -29.07 -15.66 -41.48
C THR A 120 -27.85 -14.76 -41.63
N ALA A 121 -27.81 -13.66 -40.91
CA ALA A 121 -26.61 -12.82 -40.86
C ALA A 121 -25.49 -13.50 -40.05
N ASP A 122 -24.26 -13.15 -40.35
CA ASP A 122 -23.14 -13.47 -39.46
C ASP A 122 -23.25 -12.71 -38.11
N GLY A 123 -22.78 -13.31 -37.04
CA GLY A 123 -22.80 -12.69 -35.75
C GLY A 123 -22.95 -13.66 -34.58
N TRP A 124 -23.27 -13.09 -33.43
CA TRP A 124 -23.36 -13.80 -32.18
C TRP A 124 -24.81 -14.17 -31.82
N TYR A 125 -25.04 -15.45 -31.53
CA TYR A 125 -26.34 -16.03 -31.23
C TYR A 125 -26.27 -16.86 -29.95
N SER A 126 -27.32 -16.76 -29.12
CA SER A 126 -27.46 -17.58 -27.90
C SER A 126 -27.97 -19.00 -28.24
N VAL A 127 -28.55 -19.17 -29.41
CA VAL A 127 -29.04 -20.44 -29.99
C VAL A 127 -28.51 -20.62 -31.42
N ASP A 128 -28.49 -21.85 -31.92
CA ASP A 128 -28.08 -22.09 -33.30
C ASP A 128 -29.05 -21.42 -34.29
N PRO A 129 -28.61 -20.42 -35.08
CA PRO A 129 -29.47 -19.67 -35.99
C PRO A 129 -30.08 -20.55 -37.11
N ALA A 130 -29.50 -21.71 -37.40
CA ALA A 130 -30.08 -22.66 -38.36
C ALA A 130 -31.41 -23.29 -37.88
N THR A 131 -31.66 -23.23 -36.55
CA THR A 131 -32.90 -23.74 -35.94
C THR A 131 -34.01 -22.69 -35.87
N LEU A 132 -33.71 -21.43 -36.22
CA LEU A 132 -34.68 -20.34 -36.19
C LEU A 132 -35.52 -20.29 -37.42
N ASP A 133 -36.80 -19.89 -37.28
CA ASP A 133 -37.69 -19.71 -38.43
C ASP A 133 -37.28 -18.50 -39.27
N ASN A 134 -36.80 -18.74 -40.47
CA ASN A 134 -36.34 -17.72 -41.41
C ASN A 134 -37.12 -17.75 -42.75
N ALA A 135 -38.28 -18.39 -42.76
CA ALA A 135 -39.13 -18.49 -43.97
C ALA A 135 -39.69 -17.13 -44.42
N ASN A 136 -40.01 -16.25 -43.48
CA ASN A 136 -40.64 -14.96 -43.76
C ASN A 136 -39.66 -13.78 -43.79
N SER A 137 -38.58 -13.82 -43.01
CA SER A 137 -37.56 -12.79 -42.97
C SER A 137 -36.18 -13.37 -42.58
N ALA A 138 -35.11 -12.72 -43.04
CA ALA A 138 -33.77 -13.09 -42.65
C ALA A 138 -33.58 -12.96 -41.14
N VAL A 139 -32.90 -13.90 -40.51
CA VAL A 139 -32.55 -13.84 -39.10
C VAL A 139 -31.33 -12.93 -38.93
N THR A 140 -31.47 -11.90 -38.11
CA THR A 140 -30.38 -10.98 -37.77
C THR A 140 -29.65 -11.50 -36.54
N ALA A 141 -28.35 -11.17 -36.42
CA ALA A 141 -27.56 -11.50 -35.23
C ALA A 141 -28.20 -10.92 -33.97
N GLU A 142 -28.24 -11.69 -32.88
CA GLU A 142 -28.73 -11.23 -31.59
C GLU A 142 -27.81 -10.18 -31.02
N LYS A 143 -26.51 -10.36 -31.19
CA LYS A 143 -25.47 -9.43 -30.76
C LYS A 143 -24.43 -9.21 -31.86
N THR A 144 -23.93 -7.97 -31.90
CA THR A 144 -22.72 -7.64 -32.65
C THR A 144 -21.51 -7.80 -31.72
N THR A 145 -20.32 -7.90 -32.29
CA THR A 145 -19.08 -7.99 -31.51
C THR A 145 -18.91 -6.78 -30.56
N ALA A 146 -19.33 -5.59 -31.00
CA ALA A 146 -19.27 -4.37 -30.19
C ALA A 146 -20.11 -4.44 -28.91
N ASN A 147 -21.16 -5.26 -28.85
CA ASN A 147 -21.95 -5.40 -27.63
C ASN A 147 -21.16 -6.01 -26.46
N PHE A 148 -20.10 -6.79 -26.74
CA PHE A 148 -19.30 -7.42 -25.71
C PHE A 148 -18.32 -6.46 -25.01
N TYR A 149 -18.08 -5.29 -25.59
CA TYR A 149 -17.27 -4.23 -24.99
C TYR A 149 -17.98 -2.87 -25.01
N ALA A 150 -19.30 -2.88 -25.09
CA ALA A 150 -20.13 -1.70 -24.87
C ALA A 150 -20.16 -1.32 -23.38
N GLU A 151 -20.46 -0.06 -23.08
CA GLU A 151 -20.62 0.41 -21.70
C GLU A 151 -21.62 -0.45 -20.91
N GLY A 152 -21.22 -0.84 -19.70
CA GLY A 152 -21.99 -1.71 -18.82
C GLY A 152 -21.96 -3.19 -19.18
N ALA A 153 -21.21 -3.60 -20.21
CA ALA A 153 -21.07 -5.01 -20.56
C ALA A 153 -20.13 -5.73 -19.59
N THR A 154 -20.60 -6.86 -19.03
CA THR A 154 -19.75 -7.81 -18.31
C THR A 154 -19.49 -9.00 -19.21
N THR A 155 -18.25 -9.17 -19.63
CA THR A 155 -17.87 -10.14 -20.66
C THR A 155 -16.83 -11.13 -20.15
N LYS A 156 -17.03 -12.41 -20.56
CA LYS A 156 -16.04 -13.46 -20.40
C LYS A 156 -15.78 -14.12 -21.75
N VAL A 157 -14.52 -14.16 -22.17
CA VAL A 157 -14.09 -14.77 -23.43
C VAL A 157 -12.72 -15.42 -23.24
N GLY A 158 -12.62 -16.71 -23.55
CA GLY A 158 -11.40 -17.47 -23.21
C GLY A 158 -11.02 -17.33 -21.74
N ASN A 159 -9.80 -16.87 -21.49
CA ASN A 159 -9.28 -16.62 -20.15
C ASN A 159 -9.47 -15.17 -19.66
N GLN A 160 -10.11 -14.30 -20.47
CA GLN A 160 -10.37 -12.92 -20.11
C GLN A 160 -11.76 -12.78 -19.48
N SER A 161 -11.85 -11.96 -18.44
CA SER A 161 -13.11 -11.57 -17.80
C SER A 161 -13.00 -10.11 -17.39
N PHE A 162 -13.91 -9.26 -17.85
CA PHE A 162 -13.88 -7.83 -17.60
C PHE A 162 -15.30 -7.23 -17.61
N THR A 163 -15.44 -6.07 -16.99
CA THR A 163 -16.64 -5.24 -17.08
C THR A 163 -16.22 -3.90 -17.65
N VAL A 164 -16.92 -3.49 -18.72
CA VAL A 164 -16.75 -2.14 -19.27
C VAL A 164 -17.58 -1.17 -18.46
N MET A 165 -16.93 -0.18 -17.90
CA MET A 165 -17.54 0.77 -16.99
C MET A 165 -18.55 1.67 -17.71
N LYS A 166 -19.56 2.10 -16.98
CA LYS A 166 -20.55 3.08 -17.42
C LYS A 166 -20.42 4.36 -16.60
N GLY A 167 -20.39 5.52 -17.29
CA GLY A 167 -20.40 6.81 -16.63
C GLY A 167 -19.22 7.08 -15.69
N ALA A 168 -18.01 6.61 -16.02
CA ALA A 168 -16.86 6.58 -15.12
C ALA A 168 -16.12 7.92 -14.97
N ASP A 169 -16.77 9.07 -15.08
CA ASP A 169 -16.13 10.39 -15.01
C ASP A 169 -15.45 10.67 -13.65
N ASP A 170 -16.01 10.12 -12.58
CA ASP A 170 -15.45 10.19 -11.22
C ASP A 170 -14.55 8.96 -10.88
N GLY A 171 -14.36 8.05 -11.84
CA GLY A 171 -13.61 6.82 -11.69
C GLY A 171 -14.37 5.67 -11.03
N ILE A 172 -15.68 5.80 -10.86
CA ILE A 172 -16.58 4.79 -10.26
C ILE A 172 -17.65 4.44 -11.29
N ASP A 173 -18.02 3.17 -11.40
CA ASP A 173 -19.10 2.74 -12.27
C ASP A 173 -20.48 3.19 -11.73
N ASP A 174 -21.32 3.79 -12.58
CA ASP A 174 -22.66 4.30 -12.20
C ASP A 174 -23.61 3.21 -11.70
N ASN A 175 -23.41 1.96 -12.13
CA ASN A 175 -24.28 0.84 -11.78
C ASN A 175 -23.77 0.04 -10.60
N ASP A 176 -22.44 -0.01 -10.39
CA ASP A 176 -21.78 -0.80 -9.34
C ASP A 176 -20.57 -0.08 -8.76
N SER A 177 -20.74 0.55 -7.62
CA SER A 177 -19.69 1.29 -6.92
C SER A 177 -18.50 0.43 -6.45
N SER A 178 -18.55 -0.89 -6.61
CA SER A 178 -17.42 -1.79 -6.39
C SER A 178 -16.53 -1.92 -7.62
N ILE A 179 -16.95 -1.38 -8.78
CA ILE A 179 -16.17 -1.32 -10.00
C ILE A 179 -15.60 0.08 -10.14
N ILE A 180 -14.27 0.19 -10.21
CA ILE A 180 -13.56 1.47 -10.27
C ILE A 180 -12.45 1.45 -11.32
N THR A 181 -12.07 2.63 -11.82
CA THR A 181 -10.89 2.75 -12.68
C THR A 181 -9.60 2.49 -11.91
N ALA A 182 -8.53 2.08 -12.60
CA ALA A 182 -7.19 1.98 -12.00
C ALA A 182 -6.74 3.31 -11.40
N GLY A 183 -7.02 4.43 -12.06
CA GLY A 183 -6.73 5.78 -11.54
C GLY A 183 -7.42 6.05 -10.21
N LYS A 184 -8.72 5.71 -10.08
CA LYS A 184 -9.44 5.85 -8.81
C LYS A 184 -8.86 4.95 -7.72
N ALA A 185 -8.49 3.73 -8.06
CA ALA A 185 -7.84 2.82 -7.13
C ALA A 185 -6.51 3.39 -6.62
N TYR A 186 -5.67 3.97 -7.49
CA TYR A 186 -4.43 4.64 -7.09
C TYR A 186 -4.68 5.84 -6.17
N GLN A 187 -5.71 6.64 -6.44
CA GLN A 187 -6.09 7.73 -5.53
C GLN A 187 -6.51 7.23 -4.15
N LEU A 188 -7.34 6.20 -4.09
CA LEU A 188 -7.78 5.62 -2.83
C LEU A 188 -6.61 5.01 -2.05
N GLN A 189 -5.74 4.23 -2.71
CA GLN A 189 -4.55 3.67 -2.08
C GLN A 189 -3.59 4.75 -1.56
N THR A 190 -3.36 5.81 -2.34
CA THR A 190 -2.52 6.93 -1.92
C THR A 190 -3.10 7.63 -0.70
N ALA A 191 -4.42 7.85 -0.66
CA ALA A 191 -5.08 8.45 0.49
C ALA A 191 -4.91 7.59 1.77
N GLU A 192 -4.96 6.27 1.65
CA GLU A 192 -4.74 5.35 2.78
C GLU A 192 -3.27 5.38 3.25
N ILE A 193 -2.30 5.38 2.33
CA ILE A 193 -0.86 5.51 2.66
C ILE A 193 -0.59 6.84 3.38
N VAL A 194 -1.16 7.95 2.90
CA VAL A 194 -1.03 9.26 3.56
C VAL A 194 -1.63 9.22 4.97
N LYS A 195 -2.82 8.63 5.16
CA LYS A 195 -3.43 8.48 6.49
C LYS A 195 -2.57 7.63 7.44
N ALA A 196 -2.08 6.48 6.97
CA ALA A 196 -1.22 5.60 7.77
C ALA A 196 0.09 6.30 8.15
N SER A 197 0.69 7.05 7.22
CA SER A 197 1.94 7.80 7.43
C SER A 197 1.76 9.08 8.25
N ASN A 198 0.52 9.43 8.61
CA ASN A 198 0.22 10.56 9.50
C ASN A 198 0.07 10.18 10.98
N ILE A 199 0.24 8.91 11.33
CA ILE A 199 0.25 8.50 12.73
C ILE A 199 1.48 9.11 13.40
N GLY A 200 1.28 9.75 14.55
CA GLY A 200 2.34 10.37 15.32
C GLY A 200 2.87 11.70 14.80
N THR A 201 2.32 12.25 13.71
CA THR A 201 2.83 13.50 13.11
C THR A 201 2.21 14.75 13.71
N ASP A 202 3.00 15.83 13.82
CA ASP A 202 2.53 17.20 14.06
C ASP A 202 2.35 17.97 12.74
N THR A 203 3.16 17.64 11.72
CA THR A 203 3.03 18.13 10.35
C THR A 203 2.73 16.94 9.44
N ALA A 204 1.63 17.02 8.69
CA ALA A 204 1.14 15.91 7.90
C ALA A 204 2.07 15.56 6.72
N ALA A 205 2.14 14.27 6.40
CA ALA A 205 2.70 13.76 5.17
C ALA A 205 1.83 14.18 3.97
N ALA A 206 2.47 14.37 2.82
CA ALA A 206 1.78 14.77 1.59
C ALA A 206 2.30 13.99 0.37
N ALA A 207 1.39 13.52 -0.47
CA ALA A 207 1.72 12.90 -1.74
C ALA A 207 1.74 13.95 -2.86
N ASP A 208 2.68 13.82 -3.81
CA ASP A 208 2.82 14.71 -4.96
C ASP A 208 1.86 14.37 -6.12
N LYS A 209 1.33 13.15 -6.14
CA LYS A 209 0.39 12.63 -7.14
C LYS A 209 -0.84 12.00 -6.50
N ASN A 210 -1.81 11.63 -7.35
CA ASN A 210 -3.03 10.92 -6.94
C ASN A 210 -3.96 11.70 -5.99
N THR A 211 -3.75 13.02 -5.87
CA THR A 211 -4.55 13.92 -5.00
C THR A 211 -5.49 14.85 -5.78
N GLY A 212 -5.40 14.84 -7.10
CA GLY A 212 -6.12 15.73 -8.01
C GLY A 212 -6.96 14.98 -9.04
N ALA A 213 -6.81 15.33 -10.32
CA ALA A 213 -7.56 14.74 -11.42
C ALA A 213 -7.23 13.25 -11.64
N LEU A 214 -8.24 12.45 -12.02
CA LEU A 214 -8.06 11.02 -12.33
C LEU A 214 -7.06 10.77 -13.46
N ALA A 215 -6.99 11.69 -14.43
CA ALA A 215 -6.08 11.59 -15.57
C ALA A 215 -4.59 11.63 -15.16
N ASP A 216 -4.28 12.22 -14.00
CA ASP A 216 -2.93 12.32 -13.46
C ASP A 216 -2.59 11.18 -12.49
N ALA A 217 -3.52 10.26 -12.28
CA ALA A 217 -3.34 9.16 -11.35
C ALA A 217 -2.35 8.12 -11.90
N THR A 218 -1.42 7.71 -11.05
CA THR A 218 -0.31 6.81 -11.41
C THR A 218 0.00 5.84 -10.27
N ASN A 219 0.59 4.69 -10.62
CA ASN A 219 1.07 3.72 -9.65
C ASN A 219 2.40 4.12 -8.99
N LYS A 220 2.98 5.27 -9.34
CA LYS A 220 4.23 5.77 -8.75
C LYS A 220 4.08 7.22 -8.33
N PHE A 221 4.47 7.52 -7.11
CA PHE A 221 4.43 8.87 -6.58
C PHE A 221 5.48 9.05 -5.48
N THR A 222 5.73 10.31 -5.10
CA THR A 222 6.61 10.65 -3.99
C THR A 222 5.78 11.14 -2.80
N LEU A 223 6.02 10.55 -1.65
CA LEU A 223 5.44 10.97 -0.38
C LEU A 223 6.47 11.83 0.38
N THR A 224 6.16 13.08 0.66
CA THR A 224 6.89 13.87 1.64
C THR A 224 6.51 13.38 3.02
N LYS A 225 7.50 13.02 3.85
CA LYS A 225 7.25 12.49 5.21
C LYS A 225 6.61 13.53 6.11
N GLY A 226 5.72 13.08 6.97
CA GLY A 226 5.22 13.85 8.09
C GLY A 226 6.34 14.09 9.11
N LYS A 227 6.19 15.14 9.93
CA LYS A 227 7.18 15.49 10.98
C LYS A 227 6.52 15.53 12.34
N VAL A 228 7.31 15.18 13.35
CA VAL A 228 6.91 15.23 14.76
C VAL A 228 8.02 15.90 15.56
N ASN A 229 7.66 16.68 16.59
CA ASN A 229 8.61 17.38 17.41
C ASN A 229 8.89 16.61 18.70
N TYR A 230 10.18 16.36 18.94
CA TYR A 230 10.68 15.83 20.20
C TYR A 230 12.17 16.16 20.38
N ASN A 231 12.71 15.92 21.58
CA ASN A 231 14.11 16.20 21.89
C ASN A 231 15.04 15.17 21.22
N ASP A 232 16.21 15.60 20.78
CA ASP A 232 17.26 14.69 20.30
C ASP A 232 17.68 13.67 21.36
N ALA A 233 18.42 12.64 20.95
CA ALA A 233 18.94 11.63 21.87
C ALA A 233 19.81 12.26 22.97
N LEU A 234 19.65 11.79 24.20
CA LEU A 234 20.57 12.10 25.29
C LEU A 234 21.90 11.40 25.03
N SER A 235 22.99 12.18 24.95
CA SER A 235 24.34 11.68 24.74
C SER A 235 25.26 12.08 25.87
N PHE A 236 25.96 11.13 26.48
CA PHE A 236 26.99 11.39 27.45
C PHE A 236 28.12 10.36 27.40
N ASN A 237 29.27 10.73 27.99
CA ASN A 237 30.43 9.84 28.02
C ASN A 237 30.72 9.43 29.48
N LEU A 238 30.83 8.13 29.71
CA LEU A 238 31.28 7.56 30.96
C LEU A 238 32.81 7.43 30.93
N HIS A 239 33.49 8.01 31.89
CA HIS A 239 34.94 7.85 32.04
C HIS A 239 35.23 6.52 32.73
N VAL A 240 36.06 5.68 32.15
CA VAL A 240 36.29 4.28 32.57
C VAL A 240 37.76 3.91 32.68
N GLY A 241 38.68 4.87 32.80
CA GLY A 241 40.10 4.63 32.88
C GLY A 241 40.80 5.60 33.83
N ALA A 242 42.08 5.35 34.16
CA ALA A 242 42.89 6.15 35.06
C ALA A 242 43.38 7.47 34.43
N ASP A 243 43.55 7.48 33.11
CA ASP A 243 44.10 8.64 32.39
C ASP A 243 42.98 9.48 31.75
N ALA A 244 43.20 10.78 31.64
CA ALA A 244 42.26 11.74 31.04
C ALA A 244 42.13 11.62 29.52
N ASP A 245 42.57 10.51 28.91
CA ASP A 245 42.49 10.26 27.47
C ASP A 245 41.05 10.03 27.01
N MET A 246 40.76 10.44 25.77
CA MET A 246 39.46 10.22 25.10
C MET A 246 39.19 8.75 24.84
N THR A 247 40.23 7.89 24.76
CA THR A 247 40.11 6.44 24.61
C THR A 247 39.50 5.76 25.85
N ASN A 248 39.60 6.40 27.01
CA ASN A 248 39.08 5.92 28.30
C ASN A 248 37.63 6.32 28.55
N LYS A 249 36.86 6.57 27.49
CA LYS A 249 35.45 6.95 27.59
C LYS A 249 34.56 5.98 26.83
N ILE A 250 33.42 5.65 27.41
CA ILE A 250 32.33 4.91 26.77
C ILE A 250 31.21 5.89 26.50
N ALA A 251 30.90 6.11 25.20
CA ALA A 251 29.76 6.93 24.81
C ALA A 251 28.46 6.14 25.02
N VAL A 252 27.48 6.80 25.60
CA VAL A 252 26.11 6.30 25.79
C VAL A 252 25.16 7.24 25.09
N ASN A 253 24.32 6.68 24.21
CA ASN A 253 23.24 7.38 23.52
C ASN A 253 21.93 6.74 23.93
N ILE A 254 20.96 7.56 24.34
CA ILE A 254 19.61 7.13 24.67
C ILE A 254 18.64 8.00 23.89
N ASP A 255 17.93 7.37 22.95
CA ASP A 255 16.91 8.04 22.13
C ASP A 255 15.73 8.49 22.99
N SER A 256 15.00 9.49 22.52
CA SER A 256 13.77 9.92 23.18
C SER A 256 12.72 8.80 23.10
N MET A 257 12.30 8.29 24.27
CA MET A 257 11.35 7.17 24.41
C MET A 257 9.95 7.64 24.80
N ASN A 258 9.61 8.90 24.50
CA ASN A 258 8.24 9.40 24.63
C ASN A 258 7.37 8.95 23.43
N SER A 259 6.08 9.18 23.49
CA SER A 259 5.15 8.76 22.42
C SER A 259 5.48 9.39 21.06
N ALA A 260 6.03 10.61 21.04
CA ALA A 260 6.47 11.29 19.84
C ALA A 260 7.73 10.64 19.24
N GLY A 261 8.77 10.40 20.05
CA GLY A 261 10.01 9.75 19.64
C GLY A 261 9.80 8.28 19.20
N LEU A 262 8.81 7.62 19.76
CA LEU A 262 8.41 6.26 19.36
C LEU A 262 7.45 6.22 18.16
N GLY A 263 7.00 7.39 17.63
CA GLY A 263 6.09 7.43 16.47
C GLY A 263 4.66 6.97 16.76
N VAL A 264 4.26 6.88 18.03
CA VAL A 264 2.92 6.41 18.45
C VAL A 264 2.04 7.52 19.06
N LYS A 265 2.44 8.79 18.92
CA LYS A 265 1.67 9.94 19.39
C LYS A 265 0.31 9.97 18.69
N GLY A 266 -0.77 10.11 19.46
CA GLY A 266 -2.12 10.20 18.90
C GLY A 266 -2.66 8.95 18.22
N ILE A 267 -2.04 7.77 18.44
CA ILE A 267 -2.52 6.49 17.93
C ILE A 267 -3.95 6.21 18.37
N LYS A 268 -4.77 5.74 17.44
CA LYS A 268 -6.19 5.40 17.66
C LYS A 268 -6.43 3.94 17.28
N ALA A 269 -7.51 3.38 17.81
CA ALA A 269 -8.00 2.05 17.47
C ALA A 269 -9.56 2.06 17.48
N ASP A 270 -10.13 3.20 17.08
CA ASP A 270 -11.59 3.41 17.11
C ASP A 270 -12.28 2.73 15.92
N THR A 271 -11.55 2.51 14.84
CA THR A 271 -12.01 1.80 13.65
C THR A 271 -11.04 0.66 13.29
N GLU A 272 -11.48 -0.28 12.44
CA GLU A 272 -10.63 -1.34 11.91
C GLU A 272 -9.42 -0.76 11.14
N GLN A 273 -9.63 0.33 10.37
CA GLN A 273 -8.57 1.01 9.65
C GLN A 273 -7.56 1.66 10.60
N ASP A 274 -8.04 2.41 11.61
CA ASP A 274 -7.15 3.02 12.60
C ASP A 274 -6.31 1.97 13.31
N ALA A 275 -6.92 0.83 13.66
CA ALA A 275 -6.21 -0.31 14.25
C ALA A 275 -5.17 -0.90 13.30
N THR A 276 -5.49 -1.02 12.00
CA THR A 276 -4.57 -1.51 10.97
C THR A 276 -3.37 -0.60 10.82
N TYR A 277 -3.57 0.72 10.71
CA TYR A 277 -2.47 1.70 10.62
C TYR A 277 -1.62 1.73 11.91
N ALA A 278 -2.27 1.51 13.06
CA ALA A 278 -1.58 1.44 14.34
C ALA A 278 -0.60 0.27 14.44
N ILE A 279 -0.83 -0.84 13.75
CA ILE A 279 0.02 -2.04 13.81
C ILE A 279 1.44 -1.72 13.39
N ASP A 280 1.64 -1.04 12.26
CA ASP A 280 2.96 -0.71 11.74
C ASP A 280 3.69 0.28 12.66
N ALA A 281 3.00 1.32 13.12
CA ALA A 281 3.57 2.29 14.06
C ALA A 281 3.98 1.63 15.39
N ILE A 282 3.18 0.68 15.90
CA ILE A 282 3.52 -0.08 17.12
C ILE A 282 4.69 -1.03 16.87
N ALA A 283 4.76 -1.69 15.72
CA ALA A 283 5.87 -2.56 15.36
C ALA A 283 7.19 -1.78 15.28
N ASP A 284 7.19 -0.59 14.67
CA ASP A 284 8.33 0.31 14.63
C ASP A 284 8.75 0.77 16.03
N ALA A 285 7.80 1.14 16.89
CA ALA A 285 8.06 1.50 18.26
C ALA A 285 8.72 0.36 19.05
N ILE A 286 8.22 -0.86 18.93
CA ILE A 286 8.80 -2.06 19.56
C ILE A 286 10.22 -2.30 19.04
N SER A 287 10.46 -2.15 17.74
CA SER A 287 11.77 -2.28 17.12
C SER A 287 12.76 -1.25 17.67
N THR A 288 12.34 0.01 17.79
CA THR A 288 13.13 1.12 18.36
C THR A 288 13.52 0.83 19.81
N VAL A 289 12.55 0.45 20.66
CA VAL A 289 12.82 0.09 22.07
C VAL A 289 13.77 -1.12 22.17
N SER A 290 13.59 -2.13 21.32
CA SER A 290 14.44 -3.33 21.31
C SER A 290 15.87 -3.00 20.89
N SER A 291 16.06 -2.13 19.91
CA SER A 291 17.36 -1.65 19.46
C SER A 291 18.06 -0.85 20.56
N GLN A 292 17.34 0.05 21.23
CA GLN A 292 17.88 0.83 22.34
C GLN A 292 18.29 -0.06 23.53
N ARG A 293 17.47 -1.07 23.85
CA ARG A 293 17.82 -2.05 24.91
C ARG A 293 19.06 -2.84 24.56
N SER A 294 19.21 -3.25 23.31
CA SER A 294 20.40 -3.96 22.84
C SER A 294 21.65 -3.09 22.91
N ALA A 295 21.56 -1.82 22.50
CA ALA A 295 22.66 -0.86 22.59
C ALA A 295 23.10 -0.62 24.05
N LEU A 296 22.15 -0.44 24.97
CA LEU A 296 22.45 -0.28 26.41
C LEU A 296 23.03 -1.57 27.01
N GLY A 297 22.57 -2.76 26.62
CA GLY A 297 23.15 -4.03 27.02
C GLY A 297 24.60 -4.19 26.56
N ALA A 298 24.94 -3.72 25.37
CA ALA A 298 26.33 -3.71 24.89
C ALA A 298 27.22 -2.76 25.72
N VAL A 299 26.68 -1.59 26.09
CA VAL A 299 27.38 -0.66 27.00
C VAL A 299 27.61 -1.30 28.36
N GLN A 300 26.58 -1.93 28.95
CA GLN A 300 26.69 -2.64 30.24
C GLN A 300 27.80 -3.71 30.18
N ASN A 301 27.81 -4.58 29.16
CA ASN A 301 28.86 -5.59 28.99
C ASN A 301 30.26 -4.96 28.92
N ARG A 302 30.40 -3.84 28.19
CA ARG A 302 31.71 -3.14 28.11
C ARG A 302 32.13 -2.59 29.44
N LEU A 303 31.22 -2.03 30.25
CA LEU A 303 31.48 -1.55 31.59
C LEU A 303 31.92 -2.69 32.51
N GLU A 304 31.23 -3.81 32.52
CA GLU A 304 31.56 -5.00 33.31
C GLU A 304 32.97 -5.52 32.98
N HIS A 305 33.31 -5.64 31.67
CA HIS A 305 34.66 -6.03 31.24
C HIS A 305 35.72 -5.02 31.68
N THR A 306 35.42 -3.72 31.62
CA THR A 306 36.34 -2.68 32.05
C THR A 306 36.57 -2.73 33.56
N ILE A 307 35.52 -2.91 34.37
CA ILE A 307 35.63 -3.08 35.83
C ILE A 307 36.53 -4.28 36.15
N ASN A 308 36.27 -5.44 35.54
CA ASN A 308 37.08 -6.64 35.76
C ASN A 308 38.57 -6.43 35.38
N ASN A 309 38.85 -5.66 34.32
CA ASN A 309 40.21 -5.33 33.94
C ASN A 309 40.87 -4.38 34.95
N LEU A 310 40.15 -3.38 35.43
CA LEU A 310 40.65 -2.44 36.43
C LEU A 310 40.93 -3.14 37.79
N ASP A 311 40.04 -4.07 38.19
CA ASP A 311 40.25 -4.86 39.41
C ASP A 311 41.52 -5.69 39.32
N ASN A 312 41.78 -6.33 38.16
CA ASN A 312 43.05 -7.06 37.93
C ASN A 312 44.29 -6.14 37.97
N VAL A 313 44.17 -4.92 37.41
CA VAL A 313 45.25 -3.92 37.48
C VAL A 313 45.51 -3.49 38.89
N VAL A 314 44.50 -3.21 39.68
CA VAL A 314 44.60 -2.84 41.09
C VAL A 314 45.24 -3.96 41.92
N GLU A 315 44.78 -5.24 41.72
CA GLU A 315 45.31 -6.38 42.41
C GLU A 315 46.81 -6.57 42.09
N ASN A 316 47.20 -6.48 40.80
CA ASN A 316 48.59 -6.59 40.38
C ASN A 316 49.46 -5.46 40.94
N THR A 317 48.94 -4.21 40.99
CA THR A 317 49.66 -3.06 41.53
C THR A 317 49.85 -3.21 43.03
N THR A 318 48.79 -3.59 43.76
CA THR A 318 48.86 -3.82 45.23
C THR A 318 49.78 -4.98 45.57
N SER A 319 49.86 -6.01 44.74
CA SER A 319 50.76 -7.15 44.93
C SER A 319 52.24 -6.81 44.65
N ALA A 320 52.49 -5.75 43.88
CA ALA A 320 53.82 -5.25 43.55
C ALA A 320 54.39 -4.24 44.57
N GLU A 321 53.55 -3.60 45.38
CA GLU A 321 53.92 -2.77 46.55
C GLU A 321 54.30 -3.64 47.76
#